data_2fe68a47674be334c0f5dc84590bb935
#
_entry.id   2fe68a47674be334c0f5dc84590bb935
#
_cell.length_a   1.000
_cell.length_b   1.000
_cell.length_c   1.000
_cell.angle_alpha   90.00
_cell.angle_beta   90.00
_cell.angle_gamma   90.00
#
_symmetry.space_group_name_H-M   'P 1'
#
loop_
_entity.id
_entity.type
_entity.pdbx_description
1 polymer ?
#
loop_
_entity_poly.entity_id
_entity_poly.type
_entity_poly.pdbx_seq_one_letter_code
_entity_poly.pdbx_strand_id
1 'polypeptide(L)'
;MKLKMLGLVAAGLLVSGVGAYAHHSFAGTYLEDAPPVTIEGTLKEFLLRNPHSFVQVEDMKLKDDKGNPVRWSIEWGAAGQLAQQGIGRESFKVGDHVVVVGSPGRNPDDHRLRMRSIKRPSDNFCYGCQQGQTFN
;
A
#
# COMPACT_ATOMS: atom_id res chain seq x y z
N MET A 1 19.24 -11.61 41.79
CA MET A 1 19.08 -12.41 40.56
C MET A 1 17.63 -12.50 40.07
N LYS A 2 16.69 -12.80 40.93
CA LYS A 2 15.27 -12.93 40.54
C LYS A 2 14.61 -11.64 39.96
N LEU A 3 14.96 -10.48 40.50
CA LEU A 3 14.41 -9.19 40.06
C LEU A 3 14.92 -8.78 38.65
N LYS A 4 16.16 -9.10 38.30
CA LYS A 4 16.75 -8.81 37.00
C LYS A 4 16.18 -9.68 35.87
N MET A 5 15.84 -10.92 36.17
CA MET A 5 15.19 -11.83 35.23
C MET A 5 13.72 -11.41 34.94
N LEU A 6 13.00 -10.91 35.95
CA LEU A 6 11.63 -10.41 35.76
C LEU A 6 11.59 -9.18 34.84
N GLY A 7 12.57 -8.27 34.96
CA GLY A 7 12.69 -7.11 34.09
C GLY A 7 12.97 -7.45 32.63
N LEU A 8 13.81 -8.47 32.38
CA LEU A 8 14.12 -8.92 31.03
C LEU A 8 12.93 -9.63 30.35
N VAL A 9 12.16 -10.40 31.10
CA VAL A 9 10.95 -11.05 30.57
C VAL A 9 9.86 -10.03 30.26
N ALA A 10 9.67 -9.01 31.12
CA ALA A 10 8.72 -7.95 30.89
C ALA A 10 9.09 -7.07 29.66
N ALA A 11 10.38 -6.78 29.48
CA ALA A 11 10.86 -6.04 28.31
C ALA A 11 10.70 -6.84 27.01
N GLY A 12 10.92 -8.16 27.05
CA GLY A 12 10.74 -9.05 25.90
C GLY A 12 9.28 -9.17 25.46
N LEU A 13 8.33 -9.17 26.40
CA LEU A 13 6.90 -9.20 26.12
C LEU A 13 6.37 -7.89 25.52
N LEU A 14 6.94 -6.74 25.89
CA LEU A 14 6.57 -5.46 25.33
C LEU A 14 7.03 -5.29 23.87
N VAL A 15 8.20 -5.83 23.51
CA VAL A 15 8.73 -5.74 22.13
C VAL A 15 7.98 -6.69 21.19
N SER A 16 7.57 -7.86 21.64
CA SER A 16 6.79 -8.82 20.82
C SER A 16 5.35 -8.37 20.55
N GLY A 17 4.78 -7.51 21.40
CA GLY A 17 3.42 -6.99 21.24
C GLY A 17 3.26 -5.99 20.09
N VAL A 18 4.29 -5.22 19.77
CA VAL A 18 4.23 -4.17 18.73
C VAL A 18 4.11 -4.76 17.31
N GLY A 19 4.82 -5.84 17.03
CA GLY A 19 4.75 -6.53 15.73
C GLY A 19 3.40 -7.19 15.47
N ALA A 20 2.80 -7.77 16.51
CA ALA A 20 1.47 -8.39 16.41
C ALA A 20 0.36 -7.35 16.17
N TYR A 21 0.45 -6.17 16.80
CA TYR A 21 -0.53 -5.11 16.63
C TYR A 21 -0.54 -4.53 15.20
N ALA A 22 0.64 -4.38 14.57
CA ALA A 22 0.74 -3.90 13.20
C ALA A 22 0.15 -4.90 12.18
N HIS A 23 0.33 -6.21 12.39
CA HIS A 23 -0.25 -7.24 11.54
C HIS A 23 -1.78 -7.29 11.62
N HIS A 24 -2.34 -7.09 12.81
CA HIS A 24 -3.79 -7.07 12.99
C HIS A 24 -4.46 -5.83 12.39
N SER A 25 -3.78 -4.70 12.24
CA SER A 25 -4.36 -3.48 11.67
C SER A 25 -4.67 -3.61 10.17
N PHE A 26 -3.82 -4.28 9.39
CA PHE A 26 -4.06 -4.52 7.96
C PHE A 26 -5.19 -5.50 7.72
N ALA A 27 -5.20 -6.64 8.41
CA ALA A 27 -6.28 -7.63 8.31
C ALA A 27 -7.64 -7.06 8.77
N GLY A 28 -7.65 -6.06 9.64
CA GLY A 28 -8.84 -5.31 10.03
C GLY A 28 -9.38 -4.40 8.92
N THR A 29 -8.53 -3.92 8.02
CA THR A 29 -8.88 -2.95 6.99
C THR A 29 -8.99 -3.58 5.60
N TYR A 30 -8.15 -4.57 5.28
CA TYR A 30 -8.03 -5.16 3.96
C TYR A 30 -8.34 -6.65 3.94
N LEU A 31 -8.80 -7.14 2.79
CA LEU A 31 -9.06 -8.55 2.51
C LEU A 31 -7.84 -9.16 1.81
N GLU A 32 -6.84 -9.57 2.60
CA GLU A 32 -5.55 -10.04 2.07
C GLU A 32 -5.66 -11.33 1.23
N ASP A 33 -6.60 -12.20 1.57
CA ASP A 33 -6.83 -13.49 0.90
C ASP A 33 -7.84 -13.39 -0.26
N ALA A 34 -8.47 -12.22 -0.45
CA ALA A 34 -9.36 -12.00 -1.59
C ALA A 34 -8.56 -11.85 -2.90
N PRO A 35 -9.20 -12.14 -4.05
CA PRO A 35 -8.61 -11.83 -5.35
C PRO A 35 -8.15 -10.37 -5.40
N PRO A 36 -6.95 -10.10 -5.91
CA PRO A 36 -6.45 -8.72 -6.01
C PRO A 36 -7.29 -7.91 -6.99
N VAL A 37 -7.43 -6.63 -6.70
CA VAL A 37 -8.06 -5.66 -7.59
C VAL A 37 -6.97 -4.94 -8.37
N THR A 38 -7.18 -4.81 -9.68
CA THR A 38 -6.32 -4.01 -10.57
C THR A 38 -7.06 -2.75 -10.96
N ILE A 39 -6.42 -1.60 -10.77
CA ILE A 39 -6.90 -0.30 -11.23
C ILE A 39 -5.87 0.31 -12.18
N GLU A 40 -6.36 1.08 -13.13
CA GLU A 40 -5.55 1.83 -14.08
C GLU A 40 -6.02 3.27 -14.10
N GLY A 41 -5.08 4.22 -13.98
CA GLY A 41 -5.48 5.60 -13.88
C GLY A 41 -4.34 6.59 -13.79
N THR A 42 -4.70 7.81 -13.43
CA THR A 42 -3.77 8.94 -13.29
C THR A 42 -3.42 9.16 -11.83
N LEU A 43 -2.14 9.21 -11.53
CA LEU A 43 -1.62 9.53 -10.21
C LEU A 43 -1.97 10.98 -9.86
N LYS A 44 -2.65 11.17 -8.74
CA LYS A 44 -3.07 12.51 -8.25
C LYS A 44 -2.29 12.97 -7.04
N GLU A 45 -1.76 12.02 -6.27
CA GLU A 45 -0.99 12.31 -5.08
C GLU A 45 -0.05 11.15 -4.74
N PHE A 46 1.16 11.47 -4.31
CA PHE A 46 2.12 10.51 -3.77
C PHE A 46 2.67 11.03 -2.44
N LEU A 47 2.19 10.46 -1.35
CA LEU A 47 2.57 10.78 0.03
C LEU A 47 3.54 9.74 0.56
N LEU A 48 4.84 10.05 0.47
CA LEU A 48 5.90 9.20 1.01
C LEU A 48 6.15 9.58 2.46
N ARG A 49 5.71 8.75 3.41
CA ARG A 49 5.78 9.03 4.86
C ARG A 49 5.84 7.76 5.71
N ASN A 50 6.11 7.92 7.00
CA ASN A 50 6.00 6.89 8.02
C ASN A 50 4.71 7.12 8.86
N PRO A 51 4.10 6.06 9.40
CA PRO A 51 4.41 4.63 9.25
C PRO A 51 3.96 4.05 7.91
N HIS A 52 3.04 4.68 7.18
CA HIS A 52 2.54 4.22 5.89
C HIS A 52 2.49 5.36 4.86
N SER A 53 2.95 5.05 3.65
CA SER A 53 2.82 5.92 2.48
C SER A 53 1.47 5.70 1.79
N PHE A 54 1.03 6.67 1.02
CA PHE A 54 -0.22 6.60 0.27
C PHE A 54 -0.06 7.10 -1.16
N VAL A 55 -0.79 6.47 -2.06
CA VAL A 55 -0.93 6.88 -3.45
C VAL A 55 -2.41 7.13 -3.73
N GLN A 56 -2.74 8.26 -4.34
CA GLN A 56 -4.09 8.56 -4.82
C GLN A 56 -4.12 8.45 -6.34
N VAL A 57 -5.03 7.62 -6.86
CA VAL A 57 -5.17 7.38 -8.31
C VAL A 57 -6.62 7.64 -8.73
N GLU A 58 -6.81 8.46 -9.75
CA GLU A 58 -8.11 8.59 -10.43
C GLU A 58 -8.25 7.48 -11.47
N ASP A 59 -9.28 6.65 -11.30
CA ASP A 59 -9.57 5.51 -12.18
C ASP A 59 -9.99 6.00 -13.58
N MET A 60 -9.45 5.41 -14.62
CA MET A 60 -9.81 5.73 -16.00
C MET A 60 -11.18 5.19 -16.41
N LYS A 61 -11.64 4.13 -15.78
CA LYS A 61 -12.85 3.40 -16.17
C LYS A 61 -14.02 3.65 -15.22
N LEU A 62 -13.74 3.65 -13.90
CA LEU A 62 -14.78 3.76 -12.90
C LEU A 62 -15.15 5.23 -12.65
N LYS A 63 -16.46 5.51 -12.71
CA LYS A 63 -17.03 6.83 -12.46
C LYS A 63 -18.01 6.78 -11.29
N ASP A 64 -18.12 7.87 -10.57
CA ASP A 64 -19.17 8.08 -9.56
C ASP A 64 -20.53 8.38 -10.22
N ASP A 65 -21.59 8.49 -9.41
CA ASP A 65 -22.95 8.78 -9.87
C ASP A 65 -23.07 10.15 -10.57
N LYS A 66 -22.09 11.03 -10.40
CA LYS A 66 -22.02 12.35 -11.04
C LYS A 66 -21.16 12.35 -12.30
N GLY A 67 -20.60 11.20 -12.68
CA GLY A 67 -19.73 11.04 -13.85
C GLY A 67 -18.26 11.44 -13.61
N ASN A 68 -17.85 11.75 -12.38
CA ASN A 68 -16.45 12.04 -12.08
C ASN A 68 -15.65 10.75 -11.93
N PRO A 69 -14.34 10.76 -12.28
CA PRO A 69 -13.48 9.62 -12.01
C PRO A 69 -13.47 9.26 -10.52
N VAL A 70 -13.63 7.98 -10.22
CA VAL A 70 -13.48 7.51 -8.84
C VAL A 70 -12.01 7.62 -8.44
N ARG A 71 -11.78 8.12 -7.22
CA ARG A 71 -10.44 8.23 -6.65
C ARG A 71 -10.19 7.10 -5.67
N TRP A 72 -9.17 6.30 -5.95
CA TRP A 72 -8.69 5.24 -5.10
C TRP A 72 -7.60 5.75 -4.15
N SER A 73 -7.66 5.33 -2.89
CA SER A 73 -6.61 5.53 -1.90
C SER A 73 -5.86 4.22 -1.69
N ILE A 74 -4.60 4.20 -2.09
CA ILE A 74 -3.76 3.00 -2.04
C ILE A 74 -2.73 3.17 -0.93
N GLU A 75 -2.84 2.32 0.10
CA GLU A 75 -1.92 2.28 1.22
C GLU A 75 -0.68 1.47 0.87
N TRP A 76 0.49 2.00 1.20
CA TRP A 76 1.78 1.39 0.91
C TRP A 76 2.66 1.31 2.16
N GLY A 77 3.88 0.81 2.02
CA GLY A 77 4.84 0.67 3.11
C GLY A 77 5.35 1.99 3.66
N ALA A 78 6.09 1.91 4.76
CA ALA A 78 6.76 3.05 5.36
C ALA A 78 7.84 3.63 4.44
N ALA A 79 8.00 4.95 4.43
CA ALA A 79 8.99 5.64 3.59
C ALA A 79 10.41 5.08 3.74
N GLY A 80 10.82 4.72 4.96
CA GLY A 80 12.14 4.12 5.20
C GLY A 80 12.32 2.75 4.56
N GLN A 81 11.29 1.92 4.57
CA GLN A 81 11.31 0.62 3.91
C GLN A 81 11.31 0.76 2.39
N LEU A 82 10.52 1.67 1.86
CA LEU A 82 10.44 1.95 0.43
C LEU A 82 11.75 2.51 -0.10
N ALA A 83 12.43 3.37 0.66
CA ALA A 83 13.75 3.90 0.31
C ALA A 83 14.81 2.80 0.14
N GLN A 84 14.79 1.77 1.00
CA GLN A 84 15.67 0.60 0.87
C GLN A 84 15.41 -0.21 -0.41
N GLN A 85 14.22 -0.08 -0.99
CA GLN A 85 13.80 -0.73 -2.23
C GLN A 85 13.91 0.20 -3.45
N GLY A 86 14.56 1.35 -3.30
CA GLY A 86 14.78 2.31 -4.37
C GLY A 86 13.60 3.23 -4.67
N ILE A 87 12.57 3.25 -3.82
CA ILE A 87 11.41 4.13 -3.97
C ILE A 87 11.62 5.41 -3.15
N GLY A 88 11.71 6.53 -3.86
CA GLY A 88 11.86 7.86 -3.29
C GLY A 88 10.81 8.83 -3.83
N ARG A 89 10.89 10.08 -3.43
CA ARG A 89 9.96 11.14 -3.83
C ARG A 89 9.90 11.36 -5.34
N GLU A 90 11.01 11.06 -6.04
CA GLU A 90 11.13 11.24 -7.49
C GLU A 90 10.68 10.00 -8.28
N SER A 91 10.33 8.89 -7.60
CA SER A 91 9.94 7.65 -8.28
C SER A 91 8.64 7.80 -9.05
N PHE A 92 7.71 8.62 -8.54
CA PHE A 92 6.42 8.91 -9.19
C PHE A 92 6.10 10.40 -9.11
N LYS A 93 5.40 10.89 -10.13
CA LYS A 93 4.96 12.29 -10.25
C LYS A 93 3.45 12.36 -10.45
N VAL A 94 2.84 13.41 -9.92
CA VAL A 94 1.44 13.74 -10.23
C VAL A 94 1.28 13.86 -11.75
N GLY A 95 0.25 13.18 -12.27
CA GLY A 95 0.01 13.06 -13.71
C GLY A 95 0.55 11.79 -14.35
N ASP A 96 1.39 11.01 -13.66
CA ASP A 96 1.84 9.70 -14.17
C ASP A 96 0.64 8.78 -14.41
N HIS A 97 0.65 8.11 -15.57
CA HIS A 97 -0.25 7.00 -15.85
C HIS A 97 0.30 5.75 -15.14
N VAL A 98 -0.53 5.12 -14.31
CA VAL A 98 -0.11 3.98 -13.49
C VAL A 98 -1.14 2.86 -13.53
N VAL A 99 -0.63 1.63 -13.39
CA VAL A 99 -1.42 0.43 -13.13
C VAL A 99 -1.06 -0.08 -11.75
N VAL A 100 -2.06 -0.21 -10.88
CA VAL A 100 -1.90 -0.63 -9.50
C VAL A 100 -2.66 -1.92 -9.25
N VAL A 101 -2.00 -2.87 -8.59
CA VAL A 101 -2.63 -4.10 -8.08
C VAL A 101 -2.56 -4.07 -6.55
N GLY A 102 -3.68 -4.37 -5.92
CA GLY A 102 -3.75 -4.34 -4.46
C GLY A 102 -4.81 -5.25 -3.86
N SER A 103 -4.69 -5.50 -2.57
CA SER A 103 -5.71 -6.17 -1.78
C SER A 103 -6.85 -5.19 -1.50
N PRO A 104 -8.11 -5.55 -1.76
CA PRO A 104 -9.24 -4.64 -1.57
C PRO A 104 -9.52 -4.34 -0.10
N GLY A 105 -10.02 -3.14 0.17
CA GLY A 105 -10.59 -2.78 1.45
C GLY A 105 -11.84 -3.61 1.77
N ARG A 106 -12.14 -3.78 3.06
CA ARG A 106 -13.33 -4.52 3.51
C ARG A 106 -14.63 -3.84 3.11
N ASN A 107 -14.63 -2.51 3.08
CA ASN A 107 -15.76 -1.74 2.56
C ASN A 107 -15.43 -1.32 1.11
N PRO A 108 -16.15 -1.86 0.10
CA PRO A 108 -15.89 -1.53 -1.30
C PRO A 108 -16.15 -0.05 -1.62
N ASP A 109 -17.05 0.63 -0.92
CA ASP A 109 -17.40 2.03 -1.15
C ASP A 109 -16.28 2.99 -0.76
N ASP A 110 -15.33 2.56 0.06
CA ASP A 110 -14.17 3.37 0.46
C ASP A 110 -13.13 3.51 -0.66
N HIS A 111 -13.19 2.70 -1.71
CA HIS A 111 -12.23 2.66 -2.80
C HIS A 111 -10.78 2.65 -2.29
N ARG A 112 -10.48 1.71 -1.40
CA ARG A 112 -9.16 1.54 -0.78
C ARG A 112 -8.51 0.24 -1.23
N LEU A 113 -7.21 0.30 -1.47
CA LEU A 113 -6.37 -0.87 -1.72
C LEU A 113 -5.16 -0.86 -0.79
N ARG A 114 -4.66 -2.04 -0.45
CA ARG A 114 -3.30 -2.21 0.04
C ARG A 114 -2.40 -2.58 -1.12
N MET A 115 -1.36 -1.79 -1.36
CA MET A 115 -0.44 -1.95 -2.48
C MET A 115 0.19 -3.34 -2.51
N ARG A 116 0.08 -4.03 -3.64
CA ARG A 116 0.90 -5.21 -3.99
C ARG A 116 1.93 -4.85 -5.05
N SER A 117 1.50 -4.14 -6.09
CA SER A 117 2.39 -3.65 -7.12
C SER A 117 1.88 -2.35 -7.74
N ILE A 118 2.81 -1.56 -8.27
CA ILE A 118 2.52 -0.37 -9.08
C ILE A 118 3.48 -0.32 -10.26
N LYS A 119 2.94 -0.14 -11.45
CA LYS A 119 3.68 -0.01 -12.70
C LYS A 119 3.39 1.33 -13.36
N ARG A 120 4.43 1.95 -13.92
CA ARG A 120 4.32 3.09 -14.84
C ARG A 120 4.66 2.60 -16.25
N PRO A 121 3.64 2.42 -17.13
CA PRO A 121 3.84 1.83 -18.46
C PRO A 121 4.76 2.65 -19.36
N SER A 122 4.84 3.97 -19.20
CA SER A 122 5.62 4.86 -20.07
C SER A 122 7.11 4.53 -20.13
N ASP A 123 7.68 3.98 -19.05
CA ASP A 123 9.10 3.62 -18.93
C ASP A 123 9.32 2.21 -18.36
N ASN A 124 8.22 1.43 -18.19
CA ASN A 124 8.21 0.12 -17.58
C ASN A 124 8.73 0.06 -16.13
N PHE A 125 8.79 1.21 -15.44
CA PHE A 125 9.13 1.22 -14.02
C PHE A 125 8.09 0.44 -13.23
N CYS A 126 8.54 -0.50 -12.40
CA CYS A 126 7.63 -1.33 -11.61
C CYS A 126 8.18 -1.65 -10.22
N TYR A 127 7.31 -1.53 -9.23
CA TYR A 127 7.51 -2.05 -7.88
C TYR A 127 6.59 -3.24 -7.65
N GLY A 128 7.11 -4.31 -7.01
CA GLY A 128 6.32 -5.49 -6.67
C GLY A 128 5.88 -6.36 -7.86
N CYS A 129 6.35 -6.05 -9.07
CA CYS A 129 6.10 -6.87 -10.25
C CYS A 129 7.00 -8.10 -10.24
N GLN A 130 6.42 -9.28 -10.28
CA GLN A 130 7.18 -10.50 -10.52
C GLN A 130 7.48 -10.63 -12.01
N GLN A 131 8.64 -11.21 -12.35
CA GLN A 131 8.96 -11.53 -13.75
C GLN A 131 7.86 -12.40 -14.36
N GLY A 132 7.30 -11.95 -15.48
CA GLY A 132 6.23 -12.66 -16.19
C GLY A 132 4.80 -12.29 -15.78
N GLN A 133 4.59 -11.37 -14.86
CA GLN A 133 3.26 -10.83 -14.57
C GLN A 133 2.79 -9.91 -15.71
N THR A 134 1.81 -10.40 -16.49
CA THR A 134 1.06 -9.57 -17.43
C THR A 134 -0.09 -8.90 -16.69
N PHE A 135 -0.14 -7.57 -16.75
CA PHE A 135 -1.30 -6.80 -16.29
C PHE A 135 -2.28 -6.72 -17.46
N ASN A 136 -3.33 -7.56 -17.40
CA ASN A 136 -4.47 -7.50 -18.32
C ASN A 136 -5.55 -6.58 -17.75
#